data_bed0f21141048270f76ee80ac0c55167
#
_entry.id   bed0f21141048270f76ee80ac0c55167
#
_cell.length_a   1.000
_cell.length_b   1.000
_cell.length_c   1.000
_cell.angle_alpha   90.00
_cell.angle_beta   90.00
_cell.angle_gamma   90.00
#
_symmetry.space_group_name_H-M   'P 1'
#
loop_
_entity.id
_entity.type
_entity.pdbx_description
1 polymer ?
#
loop_
_entity_poly.entity_id
_entity_poly.type
_entity_poly.pdbx_seq_one_letter_code
_entity_poly.pdbx_strand_id
1 'polypeptide(L)'
;AGAERYVDASTLHTEEEMRAAVLNNAVFGRVTPNQKRKFVQILKEEGKTVAMTGDGVNDVLALKDADCSIAMASGSDAAAQASQLVLLESDFSCMPEVVLEGRRVVNNIQRSASLFLVKNIFSFLLSLVSFVFMFTYPLEPSQISLISMFTIGVPAFFLALEPNKNIIKGHFLTNVFLKALPAALTDVLAVGALVIFGRTFGVSSADISTAATMLLSIVGFMILYTISAPMNVLRGVILGGCIVGLLFCSIFLNDLFAITGMTTKCVMLFVVFAIATEPVLRYLTWLIGKLRFYYKRLRGQKEV
;
A
#
# COMPACT_ATOMS: atom_id res chain seq x y z
N ALA A 1 14.82 -5.10 -32.81
CA ALA A 1 13.52 -5.26 -33.45
C ALA A 1 12.81 -3.90 -33.43
N GLY A 2 12.35 -3.39 -34.61
CA GLY A 2 11.63 -2.11 -34.72
C GLY A 2 12.34 -1.03 -35.54
N ALA A 3 13.62 -1.16 -35.84
CA ALA A 3 14.37 -0.20 -36.68
C ALA A 3 13.85 -0.11 -38.13
N GLU A 4 13.04 -1.04 -38.55
CA GLU A 4 12.40 -1.05 -39.88
C GLU A 4 11.23 -0.05 -40.00
N ARG A 5 10.70 0.43 -38.86
CA ARG A 5 9.63 1.42 -38.81
C ARG A 5 10.21 2.78 -38.42
N TYR A 6 10.68 3.48 -39.38
CA TYR A 6 11.26 4.83 -39.21
C TYR A 6 10.52 5.85 -40.05
N VAL A 7 10.57 7.09 -39.61
CA VAL A 7 10.05 8.23 -40.36
C VAL A 7 10.91 9.46 -40.12
N ASP A 8 11.04 10.29 -41.16
CA ASP A 8 11.66 11.60 -41.06
C ASP A 8 10.64 12.62 -40.55
N ALA A 9 10.82 13.12 -39.34
CA ALA A 9 9.89 14.05 -38.74
C ALA A 9 9.84 15.41 -39.45
N SER A 10 10.86 15.76 -40.28
CA SER A 10 10.82 16.99 -41.08
C SER A 10 9.74 16.99 -42.19
N THR A 11 9.21 15.81 -42.52
CA THR A 11 8.09 15.64 -43.48
C THR A 11 6.71 15.70 -42.85
N LEU A 12 6.63 15.76 -41.54
CA LEU A 12 5.36 15.75 -40.79
C LEU A 12 4.97 17.22 -40.51
N HIS A 13 3.92 17.70 -41.14
CA HIS A 13 3.47 19.08 -41.06
C HIS A 13 2.16 19.25 -40.29
N THR A 14 1.31 18.23 -40.27
CA THR A 14 0.01 18.26 -39.59
C THR A 14 0.00 17.41 -38.33
N GLU A 15 -0.92 17.73 -37.44
CA GLU A 15 -1.11 16.94 -36.21
C GLU A 15 -1.57 15.51 -36.50
N GLU A 16 -2.40 15.32 -37.51
CA GLU A 16 -2.89 14.02 -37.94
C GLU A 16 -1.75 13.13 -38.49
N GLU A 17 -0.86 13.72 -39.30
CA GLU A 17 0.34 13.03 -39.78
C GLU A 17 1.26 12.64 -38.63
N MET A 18 1.49 13.52 -37.66
CA MET A 18 2.27 13.22 -36.45
C MET A 18 1.65 12.13 -35.63
N ARG A 19 0.33 12.14 -35.43
CA ARG A 19 -0.42 11.10 -34.70
C ARG A 19 -0.29 9.73 -35.39
N ALA A 20 -0.52 9.66 -36.69
CA ALA A 20 -0.35 8.45 -37.46
C ALA A 20 1.08 7.92 -37.42
N ALA A 21 2.07 8.83 -37.53
CA ALA A 21 3.48 8.47 -37.46
C ALA A 21 3.87 7.90 -36.10
N VAL A 22 3.49 8.55 -34.99
CA VAL A 22 3.85 8.15 -33.61
C VAL A 22 3.24 6.79 -33.23
N LEU A 23 2.04 6.49 -33.74
CA LEU A 23 1.39 5.21 -33.45
C LEU A 23 1.96 4.04 -34.25
N ASN A 24 2.51 4.30 -35.44
CA ASN A 24 2.97 3.25 -36.36
C ASN A 24 4.49 3.09 -36.44
N ASN A 25 5.27 4.06 -36.02
CA ASN A 25 6.73 4.05 -36.12
C ASN A 25 7.41 4.02 -34.77
N ALA A 26 8.63 3.50 -34.72
CA ALA A 26 9.45 3.41 -33.52
C ALA A 26 10.69 4.32 -33.56
N VAL A 27 11.11 4.74 -34.75
CA VAL A 27 12.32 5.56 -34.95
C VAL A 27 11.96 6.83 -35.71
N PHE A 28 12.40 7.97 -35.17
CA PHE A 28 12.14 9.31 -35.75
C PHE A 28 13.45 10.04 -35.93
N GLY A 29 13.71 10.48 -37.16
CA GLY A 29 14.86 11.31 -37.51
C GLY A 29 14.47 12.80 -37.57
N ARG A 30 15.42 13.70 -37.33
CA ARG A 30 15.29 15.17 -37.51
C ARG A 30 14.10 15.79 -36.76
N VAL A 31 13.85 15.33 -35.54
CA VAL A 31 12.71 15.78 -34.72
C VAL A 31 13.02 17.14 -34.10
N THR A 32 12.16 18.13 -34.27
CA THR A 32 12.27 19.43 -33.61
C THR A 32 11.79 19.34 -32.13
N PRO A 33 12.22 20.29 -31.25
CA PRO A 33 11.76 20.32 -29.86
C PRO A 33 10.23 20.36 -29.71
N ASN A 34 9.54 21.12 -30.56
CA ASN A 34 8.08 21.19 -30.53
C ASN A 34 7.43 19.85 -30.97
N GLN A 35 8.01 19.16 -31.95
CA GLN A 35 7.53 17.86 -32.36
C GLN A 35 7.76 16.81 -31.26
N LYS A 36 8.93 16.81 -30.57
CA LYS A 36 9.16 15.93 -29.41
C LYS A 36 8.06 16.10 -28.35
N ARG A 37 7.76 17.36 -28.01
CA ARG A 37 6.67 17.70 -27.10
C ARG A 37 5.33 17.16 -27.58
N LYS A 38 5.00 17.38 -28.85
CA LYS A 38 3.73 16.94 -29.45
C LYS A 38 3.61 15.42 -29.47
N PHE A 39 4.70 14.69 -29.72
CA PHE A 39 4.71 13.23 -29.67
C PHE A 39 4.36 12.69 -28.28
N VAL A 40 4.91 13.31 -27.23
CA VAL A 40 4.55 12.99 -25.84
C VAL A 40 3.07 13.25 -25.59
N GLN A 41 2.53 14.39 -26.03
CA GLN A 41 1.12 14.74 -25.86
C GLN A 41 0.20 13.74 -26.58
N ILE A 42 0.50 13.41 -27.83
CA ILE A 42 -0.28 12.44 -28.62
C ILE A 42 -0.32 11.07 -27.91
N LEU A 43 0.82 10.58 -27.44
CA LEU A 43 0.84 9.29 -26.72
C LEU A 43 0.00 9.33 -25.45
N LYS A 44 -0.01 10.45 -24.73
CA LYS A 44 -0.85 10.65 -23.53
C LYS A 44 -2.34 10.70 -23.87
N GLU A 45 -2.71 11.38 -24.94
CA GLU A 45 -4.09 11.42 -25.47
C GLU A 45 -4.60 10.02 -25.85
N GLU A 46 -3.71 9.15 -26.34
CA GLU A 46 -4.00 7.74 -26.62
C GLU A 46 -4.02 6.85 -25.34
N GLY A 47 -4.00 7.47 -24.17
CA GLY A 47 -4.09 6.79 -22.88
C GLY A 47 -2.81 6.04 -22.47
N LYS A 48 -1.65 6.36 -23.09
CA LYS A 48 -0.36 5.78 -22.71
C LYS A 48 0.26 6.56 -21.57
N THR A 49 0.96 5.86 -20.68
CA THR A 49 1.88 6.49 -19.70
C THR A 49 3.23 6.65 -20.36
N VAL A 50 3.73 7.88 -20.44
CA VAL A 50 4.91 8.23 -21.23
C VAL A 50 6.08 8.57 -20.33
N ALA A 51 7.19 7.83 -20.49
CA ALA A 51 8.49 8.21 -19.96
C ALA A 51 9.31 8.88 -21.06
N MET A 52 9.87 10.06 -20.79
CA MET A 52 10.76 10.81 -21.70
C MET A 52 12.16 10.88 -21.12
N THR A 53 13.14 10.49 -21.91
CA THR A 53 14.56 10.66 -21.58
C THR A 53 15.18 11.70 -22.49
N GLY A 54 15.93 12.63 -21.93
CA GLY A 54 16.61 13.69 -22.68
C GLY A 54 17.86 14.20 -21.97
N ASP A 55 18.78 14.77 -22.73
CA ASP A 55 20.05 15.31 -22.23
C ASP A 55 20.24 16.80 -22.56
N GLY A 56 19.44 17.34 -23.46
CA GLY A 56 19.59 18.69 -24.00
C GLY A 56 18.50 19.68 -23.58
N VAL A 57 18.80 20.96 -23.76
CA VAL A 57 17.83 22.07 -23.59
C VAL A 57 16.62 21.89 -24.51
N ASN A 58 16.82 21.25 -25.66
CA ASN A 58 15.79 20.98 -26.66
C ASN A 58 14.74 19.96 -26.18
N ASP A 59 15.04 19.22 -25.14
CA ASP A 59 14.15 18.17 -24.57
C ASP A 59 13.28 18.68 -23.44
N VAL A 60 13.58 19.86 -22.88
CA VAL A 60 12.92 20.42 -21.69
C VAL A 60 11.40 20.46 -21.81
N LEU A 61 10.86 20.83 -22.96
CA LEU A 61 9.42 20.90 -23.17
C LEU A 61 8.77 19.50 -23.16
N ALA A 62 9.40 18.53 -23.79
CA ALA A 62 8.93 17.16 -23.82
C ALA A 62 9.09 16.48 -22.45
N LEU A 63 10.19 16.75 -21.73
CA LEU A 63 10.43 16.28 -20.37
C LEU A 63 9.34 16.77 -19.40
N LYS A 64 8.95 18.05 -19.48
CA LYS A 64 7.89 18.62 -18.63
C LYS A 64 6.51 18.05 -18.90
N ASP A 65 6.21 17.68 -20.14
CA ASP A 65 4.90 17.15 -20.52
C ASP A 65 4.79 15.64 -20.29
N ALA A 66 5.91 14.92 -20.10
CA ALA A 66 5.93 13.49 -19.84
C ALA A 66 5.40 13.14 -18.43
N ASP A 67 4.88 11.92 -18.27
CA ASP A 67 4.46 11.40 -16.96
C ASP A 67 5.66 11.03 -16.07
N CYS A 68 6.77 10.64 -16.70
CA CYS A 68 8.05 10.40 -16.03
C CYS A 68 9.16 11.01 -16.89
N SER A 69 9.91 11.96 -16.34
CA SER A 69 11.02 12.63 -17.04
C SER A 69 12.37 12.23 -16.44
N ILE A 70 13.31 11.91 -17.34
CA ILE A 70 14.62 11.37 -16.99
C ILE A 70 15.68 12.16 -17.72
N ALA A 71 16.64 12.75 -17.00
CA ALA A 71 17.79 13.43 -17.59
C ALA A 71 19.08 12.62 -17.38
N MET A 72 20.06 12.90 -18.25
CA MET A 72 21.44 12.44 -18.08
C MET A 72 22.24 13.48 -17.31
N ALA A 73 23.06 13.08 -16.33
CA ALA A 73 23.87 14.02 -15.57
C ALA A 73 24.93 14.73 -16.43
N SER A 74 25.38 14.11 -17.52
CA SER A 74 26.28 14.72 -18.50
C SER A 74 25.57 15.71 -19.44
N GLY A 75 24.23 15.82 -19.36
CA GLY A 75 23.42 16.71 -20.18
C GLY A 75 23.40 18.15 -19.66
N SER A 76 22.42 18.92 -20.11
CA SER A 76 22.25 20.31 -19.68
C SER A 76 21.61 20.41 -18.30
N ASP A 77 22.00 21.42 -17.50
CA ASP A 77 21.37 21.72 -16.21
C ASP A 77 19.87 21.98 -16.35
N ALA A 78 19.44 22.57 -17.48
CA ALA A 78 18.04 22.82 -17.76
C ALA A 78 17.24 21.51 -17.91
N ALA A 79 17.80 20.48 -18.55
CA ALA A 79 17.18 19.16 -18.63
C ALA A 79 17.14 18.48 -17.25
N ALA A 80 18.23 18.55 -16.48
CA ALA A 80 18.29 18.00 -15.13
C ALA A 80 17.25 18.64 -14.20
N GLN A 81 17.11 19.97 -14.21
CA GLN A 81 16.12 20.69 -13.40
C GLN A 81 14.67 20.45 -13.84
N ALA A 82 14.45 20.15 -15.12
CA ALA A 82 13.11 19.86 -15.65
C ALA A 82 12.67 18.41 -15.42
N SER A 83 13.59 17.53 -15.01
CA SER A 83 13.36 16.09 -14.88
C SER A 83 13.08 15.66 -13.46
N GLN A 84 12.32 14.58 -13.32
CA GLN A 84 12.02 13.93 -12.03
C GLN A 84 13.14 12.99 -11.57
N LEU A 85 13.90 12.44 -12.52
CA LEU A 85 15.03 11.55 -12.29
C LEU A 85 16.26 12.06 -13.05
N VAL A 86 17.45 11.92 -12.46
CA VAL A 86 18.72 12.18 -13.11
C VAL A 86 19.60 10.94 -13.00
N LEU A 87 20.03 10.39 -14.15
CA LEU A 87 20.96 9.27 -14.19
C LEU A 87 22.38 9.80 -14.00
N LEU A 88 22.95 9.58 -12.81
CA LEU A 88 24.25 10.15 -12.42
C LEU A 88 25.40 9.63 -13.28
N GLU A 89 25.37 8.37 -13.67
CA GLU A 89 26.38 7.77 -14.55
C GLU A 89 26.12 8.05 -16.03
N SER A 90 25.02 8.74 -16.36
CA SER A 90 24.58 9.03 -17.72
C SER A 90 24.47 7.79 -18.62
N ASP A 91 24.24 6.63 -18.00
CA ASP A 91 24.06 5.36 -18.68
C ASP A 91 22.61 4.90 -18.60
N PHE A 92 21.96 4.79 -19.76
CA PHE A 92 20.56 4.33 -19.86
C PHE A 92 20.44 2.83 -19.51
N SER A 93 21.53 2.06 -19.53
CA SER A 93 21.52 0.63 -19.20
C SER A 93 21.13 0.35 -17.74
N CYS A 94 21.23 1.33 -16.83
CA CYS A 94 20.80 1.22 -15.44
C CYS A 94 19.26 1.34 -15.25
N MET A 95 18.49 1.72 -16.27
CA MET A 95 17.04 1.89 -16.17
C MET A 95 16.27 0.65 -15.71
N PRO A 96 16.64 -0.59 -16.09
CA PRO A 96 15.98 -1.77 -15.52
C PRO A 96 16.09 -1.85 -13.99
N GLU A 97 17.25 -1.47 -13.43
CA GLU A 97 17.46 -1.44 -11.97
C GLU A 97 16.64 -0.34 -11.30
N VAL A 98 16.57 0.84 -11.91
CA VAL A 98 15.71 1.96 -11.44
C VAL A 98 14.25 1.53 -11.39
N VAL A 99 13.76 0.83 -12.42
CA VAL A 99 12.39 0.30 -12.45
C VAL A 99 12.16 -0.75 -11.36
N LEU A 100 13.13 -1.63 -11.12
CA LEU A 100 13.04 -2.65 -10.06
C LEU A 100 13.03 -2.01 -8.68
N GLU A 101 13.84 -0.96 -8.47
CA GLU A 101 13.86 -0.20 -7.22
C GLU A 101 12.54 0.55 -7.00
N GLY A 102 12.00 1.20 -8.04
CA GLY A 102 10.68 1.83 -7.98
C GLY A 102 9.57 0.82 -7.59
N ARG A 103 9.60 -0.39 -8.16
CA ARG A 103 8.68 -1.46 -7.76
C ARG A 103 8.85 -1.87 -6.30
N ARG A 104 10.09 -2.00 -5.82
CA ARG A 104 10.38 -2.29 -4.42
C ARG A 104 9.77 -1.25 -3.50
N VAL A 105 10.03 0.03 -3.77
CA VAL A 105 9.54 1.16 -2.97
C VAL A 105 8.02 1.17 -2.93
N VAL A 106 7.35 1.15 -4.08
CA VAL A 106 5.87 1.20 -4.14
C VAL A 106 5.22 0.00 -3.47
N ASN A 107 5.74 -1.21 -3.69
CA ASN A 107 5.22 -2.42 -3.04
C ASN A 107 5.37 -2.37 -1.51
N ASN A 108 6.51 -1.88 -1.01
CA ASN A 108 6.78 -1.77 0.42
C ASN A 108 5.92 -0.67 1.07
N ILE A 109 5.78 0.49 0.41
CA ILE A 109 4.87 1.55 0.86
C ILE A 109 3.42 1.02 0.88
N GLN A 110 3.00 0.26 -0.13
CA GLN A 110 1.65 -0.31 -0.16
C GLN A 110 1.40 -1.29 1.00
N ARG A 111 2.40 -2.11 1.36
CA ARG A 111 2.33 -3.00 2.53
C ARG A 111 2.16 -2.21 3.83
N SER A 112 3.07 -1.27 4.09
CA SER A 112 3.06 -0.43 5.28
C SER A 112 1.76 0.38 5.38
N ALA A 113 1.36 1.03 4.28
CA ALA A 113 0.12 1.82 4.22
C ALA A 113 -1.12 0.97 4.55
N SER A 114 -1.16 -0.29 4.10
CA SER A 114 -2.27 -1.19 4.44
C SER A 114 -2.34 -1.48 5.94
N LEU A 115 -1.21 -1.73 6.61
CA LEU A 115 -1.15 -1.94 8.06
C LEU A 115 -1.59 -0.71 8.86
N PHE A 116 -1.08 0.48 8.47
CA PHE A 116 -1.49 1.74 9.11
C PHE A 116 -2.98 2.04 8.90
N LEU A 117 -3.51 1.77 7.71
CA LEU A 117 -4.89 2.07 7.39
C LEU A 117 -5.87 1.20 8.18
N VAL A 118 -5.54 -0.07 8.46
CA VAL A 118 -6.33 -0.95 9.35
C VAL A 118 -6.58 -0.25 10.68
N LYS A 119 -5.50 0.19 11.34
CA LYS A 119 -5.59 0.88 12.64
C LYS A 119 -6.44 2.15 12.58
N ASN A 120 -6.25 2.97 11.55
CA ASN A 120 -6.97 4.24 11.43
C ASN A 120 -8.46 4.02 11.19
N ILE A 121 -8.84 3.09 10.30
CA ILE A 121 -10.25 2.75 10.06
C ILE A 121 -10.87 2.15 11.33
N PHE A 122 -10.18 1.22 11.98
CA PHE A 122 -10.62 0.62 13.23
C PHE A 122 -10.88 1.69 14.29
N SER A 123 -9.89 2.55 14.57
CA SER A 123 -10.03 3.60 15.60
C SER A 123 -11.17 4.55 15.31
N PHE A 124 -11.34 4.97 14.06
CA PHE A 124 -12.44 5.83 13.65
C PHE A 124 -13.81 5.14 13.85
N LEU A 125 -13.95 3.92 13.35
CA LEU A 125 -15.22 3.19 13.46
C LEU A 125 -15.53 2.81 14.91
N LEU A 126 -14.55 2.40 15.70
CA LEU A 126 -14.77 2.08 17.11
C LEU A 126 -15.16 3.32 17.90
N SER A 127 -14.57 4.49 17.61
CA SER A 127 -14.99 5.76 18.22
C SER A 127 -16.45 6.10 17.89
N LEU A 128 -16.87 5.86 16.65
CA LEU A 128 -18.25 6.06 16.23
C LEU A 128 -19.20 5.09 16.95
N VAL A 129 -18.83 3.81 17.03
CA VAL A 129 -19.58 2.78 17.75
C VAL A 129 -19.67 3.14 19.25
N SER A 130 -18.54 3.57 19.84
CA SER A 130 -18.51 4.00 21.25
C SER A 130 -19.47 5.18 21.51
N PHE A 131 -19.52 6.13 20.59
CA PHE A 131 -20.43 7.27 20.67
C PHE A 131 -21.91 6.84 20.56
N VAL A 132 -22.25 5.99 19.59
CA VAL A 132 -23.63 5.52 19.36
C VAL A 132 -24.15 4.67 20.54
N PHE A 133 -23.31 3.79 21.07
CA PHE A 133 -23.66 2.90 22.19
C PHE A 133 -23.35 3.46 23.57
N MET A 134 -22.88 4.71 23.65
CA MET A 134 -22.56 5.42 24.89
C MET A 134 -21.64 4.64 25.82
N PHE A 135 -20.59 4.03 25.30
CA PHE A 135 -19.54 3.43 26.11
C PHE A 135 -18.20 4.14 25.98
N THR A 136 -17.40 4.10 27.04
CA THR A 136 -16.04 4.64 27.04
C THR A 136 -15.19 3.87 26.06
N TYR A 137 -14.34 4.56 25.28
CA TYR A 137 -13.39 3.93 24.37
C TYR A 137 -12.53 2.91 25.13
N PRO A 138 -12.49 1.62 24.68
CA PRO A 138 -12.00 0.54 25.53
C PRO A 138 -10.50 0.38 25.59
N LEU A 139 -9.72 1.21 24.89
CA LEU A 139 -8.27 1.06 24.79
C LEU A 139 -7.54 2.28 25.35
N GLU A 140 -6.46 2.00 26.09
CA GLU A 140 -5.54 3.03 26.55
C GLU A 140 -4.50 3.40 25.47
N PRO A 141 -4.00 4.65 25.42
CA PRO A 141 -3.00 5.06 24.44
C PRO A 141 -1.71 4.21 24.47
N SER A 142 -1.28 3.76 25.66
CA SER A 142 -0.13 2.87 25.83
C SER A 142 -0.33 1.50 25.18
N GLN A 143 -1.54 0.93 25.29
CA GLN A 143 -1.92 -0.32 24.64
C GLN A 143 -1.94 -0.21 23.12
N ILE A 144 -2.49 0.91 22.58
CA ILE A 144 -2.46 1.19 21.15
C ILE A 144 -1.01 1.32 20.65
N SER A 145 -0.12 1.88 21.48
CA SER A 145 1.31 1.99 21.14
C SER A 145 1.97 0.61 21.10
N LEU A 146 1.68 -0.27 22.06
CA LEU A 146 2.17 -1.65 22.10
C LEU A 146 1.75 -2.43 20.84
N ILE A 147 0.45 -2.43 20.52
CA ILE A 147 -0.07 -3.08 19.32
C ILE A 147 0.63 -2.53 18.08
N SER A 148 0.65 -1.20 17.93
CA SER A 148 1.22 -0.54 16.75
C SER A 148 2.71 -0.84 16.57
N MET A 149 3.46 -0.94 17.65
CA MET A 149 4.88 -1.26 17.61
C MET A 149 5.11 -2.64 16.98
N PHE A 150 4.41 -3.67 17.45
CA PHE A 150 4.67 -5.05 17.03
C PHE A 150 3.84 -5.53 15.82
N THR A 151 2.70 -4.91 15.52
CA THR A 151 1.91 -5.31 14.35
C THR A 151 2.11 -4.40 13.14
N ILE A 152 2.68 -3.20 13.31
CA ILE A 152 2.87 -2.21 12.24
C ILE A 152 4.33 -1.77 12.15
N GLY A 153 4.87 -1.10 13.17
CA GLY A 153 6.14 -0.37 13.09
C GLY A 153 7.33 -1.30 12.83
N VAL A 154 7.58 -2.23 13.71
CA VAL A 154 8.71 -3.18 13.61
C VAL A 154 8.61 -4.02 12.33
N PRO A 155 7.47 -4.69 12.03
CA PRO A 155 7.40 -5.49 10.81
C PRO A 155 7.45 -4.63 9.54
N ALA A 156 6.86 -3.44 9.50
CA ALA A 156 6.93 -2.57 8.34
C ALA A 156 8.38 -2.15 8.02
N PHE A 157 9.16 -1.84 9.07
CA PHE A 157 10.58 -1.50 8.90
C PHE A 157 11.38 -2.66 8.29
N PHE A 158 11.31 -3.84 8.89
CA PHE A 158 12.08 -4.99 8.39
C PHE A 158 11.61 -5.48 7.00
N LEU A 159 10.31 -5.48 6.74
CA LEU A 159 9.78 -5.84 5.44
C LEU A 159 10.11 -4.82 4.34
N ALA A 160 10.36 -3.56 4.69
CA ALA A 160 10.79 -2.53 3.74
C ALA A 160 12.24 -2.76 3.24
N LEU A 161 13.06 -3.45 4.01
CA LEU A 161 14.43 -3.81 3.61
C LEU A 161 14.45 -4.97 2.59
N GLU A 162 13.37 -5.74 2.49
CA GLU A 162 13.30 -6.89 1.60
C GLU A 162 13.06 -6.46 0.15
N PRO A 163 13.81 -6.99 -0.83
CA PRO A 163 13.58 -6.71 -2.24
C PRO A 163 12.22 -7.26 -2.70
N ASN A 164 11.40 -6.42 -3.32
CA ASN A 164 10.11 -6.81 -3.87
C ASN A 164 9.99 -6.36 -5.33
N LYS A 165 10.25 -7.28 -6.24
CA LYS A 165 10.30 -7.04 -7.70
C LYS A 165 8.95 -7.27 -8.39
N ASN A 166 7.86 -7.54 -7.65
CA ASN A 166 6.56 -7.83 -8.23
C ASN A 166 6.03 -6.66 -9.05
N ILE A 167 5.39 -6.98 -10.17
CA ILE A 167 4.73 -5.97 -11.00
C ILE A 167 3.55 -5.38 -10.23
N ILE A 168 3.52 -4.05 -10.16
CA ILE A 168 2.43 -3.30 -9.53
C ILE A 168 1.20 -3.38 -10.43
N LYS A 169 0.08 -3.90 -9.89
CA LYS A 169 -1.18 -4.00 -10.62
C LYS A 169 -2.26 -3.16 -9.96
N GLY A 170 -3.03 -2.44 -10.79
CA GLY A 170 -4.16 -1.63 -10.35
C GLY A 170 -3.75 -0.33 -9.62
N HIS A 171 -4.74 0.35 -9.05
CA HIS A 171 -4.53 1.62 -8.36
C HIS A 171 -4.05 1.41 -6.91
N PHE A 172 -3.02 2.13 -6.51
CA PHE A 172 -2.40 2.07 -5.19
C PHE A 172 -3.42 2.19 -4.05
N LEU A 173 -4.20 3.28 -4.03
CA LEU A 173 -5.18 3.56 -2.98
C LEU A 173 -6.26 2.46 -2.88
N THR A 174 -6.77 2.01 -4.02
CA THR A 174 -7.77 0.94 -4.06
C THR A 174 -7.22 -0.36 -3.46
N ASN A 175 -5.99 -0.71 -3.79
CA ASN A 175 -5.36 -1.93 -3.29
C ASN A 175 -5.11 -1.85 -1.77
N VAL A 176 -4.64 -0.70 -1.27
CA VAL A 176 -4.42 -0.46 0.17
C VAL A 176 -5.74 -0.56 0.92
N PHE A 177 -6.78 0.15 0.46
CA PHE A 177 -8.08 0.17 1.11
C PHE A 177 -8.76 -1.20 1.15
N LEU A 178 -8.75 -1.93 0.04
CA LEU A 178 -9.36 -3.27 -0.04
C LEU A 178 -8.66 -4.32 0.82
N LYS A 179 -7.37 -4.16 1.08
CA LYS A 179 -6.63 -5.02 2.01
C LYS A 179 -6.89 -4.66 3.47
N ALA A 180 -7.05 -3.37 3.77
CA ALA A 180 -7.22 -2.88 5.13
C ALA A 180 -8.66 -3.04 5.67
N LEU A 181 -9.66 -2.82 4.80
CA LEU A 181 -11.07 -2.75 5.20
C LEU A 181 -11.59 -4.03 5.89
N PRO A 182 -11.37 -5.27 5.35
CA PRO A 182 -11.87 -6.49 6.01
C PRO A 182 -11.36 -6.64 7.43
N ALA A 183 -10.11 -6.31 7.63
CA ALA A 183 -9.44 -6.42 8.91
C ALA A 183 -9.95 -5.40 9.92
N ALA A 184 -10.03 -4.13 9.52
CA ALA A 184 -10.55 -3.08 10.38
C ALA A 184 -12.00 -3.36 10.81
N LEU A 185 -12.82 -3.89 9.89
CA LEU A 185 -14.19 -4.32 10.23
C LEU A 185 -14.20 -5.51 11.19
N THR A 186 -13.29 -6.48 11.02
CA THR A 186 -13.15 -7.61 11.95
C THR A 186 -12.80 -7.10 13.34
N ASP A 187 -11.86 -6.18 13.45
CA ASP A 187 -11.45 -5.55 14.71
C ASP A 187 -12.63 -4.84 15.38
N VAL A 188 -13.39 -4.04 14.64
CA VAL A 188 -14.56 -3.32 15.19
C VAL A 188 -15.62 -4.30 15.69
N LEU A 189 -15.92 -5.33 14.92
CA LEU A 189 -16.92 -6.34 15.30
C LEU A 189 -16.48 -7.14 16.52
N ALA A 190 -15.23 -7.61 16.55
CA ALA A 190 -14.71 -8.44 17.63
C ALA A 190 -14.58 -7.62 18.93
N VAL A 191 -13.97 -6.44 18.88
CA VAL A 191 -13.80 -5.57 20.06
C VAL A 191 -15.14 -4.99 20.50
N GLY A 192 -15.98 -4.54 19.58
CA GLY A 192 -17.31 -4.03 19.90
C GLY A 192 -18.18 -5.08 20.59
N ALA A 193 -18.18 -6.31 20.08
CA ALA A 193 -18.88 -7.41 20.72
C ALA A 193 -18.28 -7.74 22.09
N LEU A 194 -16.95 -7.82 22.20
CA LEU A 194 -16.27 -8.04 23.49
C LEU A 194 -16.68 -7.00 24.54
N VAL A 195 -16.74 -5.72 24.18
CA VAL A 195 -17.15 -4.63 25.08
C VAL A 195 -18.60 -4.79 25.52
N ILE A 196 -19.52 -5.04 24.58
CA ILE A 196 -20.95 -5.20 24.87
C ILE A 196 -21.19 -6.40 25.78
N PHE A 197 -20.64 -7.56 25.44
CA PHE A 197 -20.79 -8.78 26.26
C PHE A 197 -20.07 -8.65 27.61
N GLY A 198 -18.83 -8.09 27.62
CA GLY A 198 -18.09 -7.88 28.86
C GLY A 198 -18.87 -7.02 29.87
N ARG A 199 -19.45 -5.94 29.41
CA ARG A 199 -20.33 -5.10 30.26
C ARG A 199 -21.57 -5.84 30.75
N THR A 200 -22.23 -6.59 29.87
CA THR A 200 -23.42 -7.39 30.24
C THR A 200 -23.11 -8.43 31.29
N PHE A 201 -21.92 -9.04 31.26
CA PHE A 201 -21.49 -10.04 32.25
C PHE A 201 -20.77 -9.42 33.45
N GLY A 202 -20.70 -8.11 33.58
CA GLY A 202 -20.11 -7.41 34.72
C GLY A 202 -18.57 -7.54 34.79
N VAL A 203 -17.91 -7.63 33.65
CA VAL A 203 -16.44 -7.63 33.55
C VAL A 203 -15.91 -6.21 33.76
N SER A 204 -14.78 -6.06 34.45
CA SER A 204 -14.17 -4.76 34.71
C SER A 204 -13.71 -4.09 33.39
N SER A 205 -13.68 -2.76 33.36
CA SER A 205 -13.20 -1.99 32.20
C SER A 205 -11.72 -2.28 31.90
N ALA A 206 -10.90 -2.51 32.91
CA ALA A 206 -9.48 -2.84 32.75
C ALA A 206 -9.27 -4.22 32.12
N ASP A 207 -10.06 -5.21 32.52
CA ASP A 207 -10.04 -6.55 31.93
C ASP A 207 -10.47 -6.49 30.44
N ILE A 208 -11.56 -5.75 30.15
CA ILE A 208 -12.05 -5.56 28.77
C ILE A 208 -10.98 -4.88 27.91
N SER A 209 -10.30 -3.88 28.44
CA SER A 209 -9.24 -3.16 27.78
C SER A 209 -8.06 -4.07 27.41
N THR A 210 -7.61 -4.90 28.38
CA THR A 210 -6.55 -5.90 28.15
C THR A 210 -6.99 -6.95 27.12
N ALA A 211 -8.20 -7.49 27.24
CA ALA A 211 -8.72 -8.47 26.30
C ALA A 211 -8.84 -7.88 24.87
N ALA A 212 -9.32 -6.64 24.74
CA ALA A 212 -9.40 -5.94 23.47
C ALA A 212 -8.01 -5.74 22.84
N THR A 213 -7.00 -5.39 23.64
CA THR A 213 -5.60 -5.25 23.21
C THR A 213 -5.07 -6.57 22.64
N MET A 214 -5.29 -7.68 23.32
CA MET A 214 -4.86 -9.00 22.85
C MET A 214 -5.61 -9.42 21.58
N LEU A 215 -6.91 -9.13 21.48
CA LEU A 215 -7.74 -9.45 20.32
C LEU A 215 -7.26 -8.69 19.07
N LEU A 216 -7.02 -7.39 19.20
CA LEU A 216 -6.45 -6.57 18.13
C LEU A 216 -5.07 -7.04 17.69
N SER A 217 -4.25 -7.51 18.65
CA SER A 217 -2.93 -8.07 18.34
C SER A 217 -3.05 -9.34 17.50
N ILE A 218 -4.02 -10.22 17.81
CA ILE A 218 -4.29 -11.44 17.02
C ILE A 218 -4.67 -11.09 15.59
N VAL A 219 -5.65 -10.19 15.40
CA VAL A 219 -6.06 -9.76 14.05
C VAL A 219 -4.91 -9.05 13.33
N GLY A 220 -4.14 -8.19 14.03
CA GLY A 220 -2.96 -7.54 13.49
C GLY A 220 -1.90 -8.53 12.97
N PHE A 221 -1.63 -9.61 13.70
CA PHE A 221 -0.71 -10.67 13.25
C PHE A 221 -1.29 -11.50 12.09
N MET A 222 -2.60 -11.76 12.07
CA MET A 222 -3.25 -12.43 10.92
C MET A 222 -3.11 -11.61 9.63
N ILE A 223 -3.26 -10.29 9.72
CA ILE A 223 -3.06 -9.40 8.58
C ILE A 223 -1.60 -9.35 8.19
N LEU A 224 -0.70 -9.20 9.17
CA LEU A 224 0.73 -9.20 8.92
C LEU A 224 1.16 -10.48 8.19
N TYR A 225 0.66 -11.64 8.61
CA TYR A 225 0.85 -12.91 7.92
C TYR A 225 0.36 -12.87 6.47
N THR A 226 -0.86 -12.38 6.25
CA THR A 226 -1.48 -12.29 4.91
C THR A 226 -0.71 -11.35 3.98
N ILE A 227 -0.28 -10.19 4.49
CA ILE A 227 0.48 -9.20 3.72
C ILE A 227 1.91 -9.67 3.43
N SER A 228 2.46 -10.50 4.31
CA SER A 228 3.80 -11.09 4.17
C SER A 228 3.84 -12.30 3.24
N ALA A 229 2.71 -12.78 2.73
CA ALA A 229 2.68 -13.91 1.80
C ALA A 229 3.38 -13.58 0.46
N PRO A 230 4.08 -14.56 -0.17
CA PRO A 230 4.40 -15.88 0.32
C PRO A 230 5.43 -15.84 1.47
N MET A 231 5.25 -16.70 2.48
CA MET A 231 6.14 -16.75 3.64
C MET A 231 7.52 -17.29 3.26
N ASN A 232 8.58 -16.64 3.76
CA ASN A 232 9.96 -17.12 3.73
C ASN A 232 10.51 -17.12 5.16
N VAL A 233 11.74 -17.63 5.34
CA VAL A 233 12.37 -17.74 6.66
C VAL A 233 12.48 -16.38 7.35
N LEU A 234 12.90 -15.33 6.62
CA LEU A 234 13.05 -13.97 7.17
C LEU A 234 11.69 -13.44 7.68
N ARG A 235 10.64 -13.56 6.87
CA ARG A 235 9.29 -13.10 7.24
C ARG A 235 8.73 -13.89 8.42
N GLY A 236 9.03 -15.19 8.47
CA GLY A 236 8.69 -16.03 9.62
C GLY A 236 9.39 -15.60 10.91
N VAL A 237 10.68 -15.26 10.83
CA VAL A 237 11.45 -14.73 11.97
C VAL A 237 10.92 -13.38 12.42
N ILE A 238 10.60 -12.47 11.49
CA ILE A 238 10.01 -11.16 11.82
C ILE A 238 8.66 -11.34 12.53
N LEU A 239 7.77 -12.15 11.98
CA LEU A 239 6.47 -12.42 12.57
C LEU A 239 6.58 -13.05 13.95
N GLY A 240 7.40 -14.10 14.09
CA GLY A 240 7.64 -14.78 15.36
C GLY A 240 8.28 -13.86 16.41
N GLY A 241 9.27 -13.08 15.99
CA GLY A 241 9.93 -12.08 16.85
C GLY A 241 8.97 -11.01 17.35
N CYS A 242 8.06 -10.52 16.48
CA CYS A 242 7.03 -9.55 16.88
C CYS A 242 6.02 -10.17 17.87
N ILE A 243 5.60 -11.43 17.69
CA ILE A 243 4.71 -12.14 18.63
C ILE A 243 5.41 -12.29 19.98
N VAL A 244 6.64 -12.79 19.99
CA VAL A 244 7.42 -12.98 21.23
C VAL A 244 7.67 -11.63 21.91
N GLY A 245 8.01 -10.58 21.15
CA GLY A 245 8.22 -9.24 21.69
C GLY A 245 6.96 -8.64 22.32
N LEU A 246 5.80 -8.80 21.68
CA LEU A 246 4.52 -8.35 22.24
C LEU A 246 4.20 -9.10 23.55
N LEU A 247 4.35 -10.43 23.57
CA LEU A 247 4.12 -11.22 24.76
C LEU A 247 5.10 -10.86 25.89
N PHE A 248 6.37 -10.66 25.56
CA PHE A 248 7.37 -10.22 26.52
C PHE A 248 6.97 -8.86 27.16
N CYS A 249 6.62 -7.86 26.34
CA CYS A 249 6.19 -6.56 26.85
C CYS A 249 4.90 -6.66 27.67
N SER A 250 3.96 -7.50 27.27
CA SER A 250 2.70 -7.70 27.99
C SER A 250 2.88 -8.35 29.37
N ILE A 251 3.93 -9.18 29.54
CA ILE A 251 4.19 -9.90 30.81
C ILE A 251 5.13 -9.09 31.69
N PHE A 252 6.24 -8.60 31.16
CA PHE A 252 7.32 -7.98 31.94
C PHE A 252 7.23 -6.44 32.04
N LEU A 253 6.50 -5.81 31.11
CA LEU A 253 6.29 -4.35 31.06
C LEU A 253 4.79 -4.01 31.14
N ASN A 254 4.03 -4.84 31.86
CA ASN A 254 2.58 -4.73 31.97
C ASN A 254 2.13 -3.35 32.49
N ASP A 255 2.83 -2.80 33.50
CA ASP A 255 2.51 -1.50 34.08
C ASP A 255 2.70 -0.36 33.07
N LEU A 256 3.76 -0.45 32.24
CA LEU A 256 4.03 0.55 31.18
C LEU A 256 2.93 0.60 30.12
N PHE A 257 2.38 -0.56 29.80
CA PHE A 257 1.37 -0.71 28.75
C PHE A 257 -0.05 -0.85 29.29
N ALA A 258 -0.27 -0.62 30.58
CA ALA A 258 -1.57 -0.73 31.25
C ALA A 258 -2.26 -2.08 30.97
N ILE A 259 -1.48 -3.15 30.99
CA ILE A 259 -1.99 -4.54 30.83
C ILE A 259 -2.24 -5.10 32.22
N THR A 260 -3.48 -5.52 32.48
CA THR A 260 -3.90 -6.11 33.76
C THR A 260 -4.18 -7.60 33.61
N GLY A 261 -4.17 -8.32 34.73
CA GLY A 261 -4.62 -9.70 34.75
C GLY A 261 -6.11 -9.77 34.42
N MET A 262 -6.50 -10.73 33.58
CA MET A 262 -7.90 -10.95 33.22
C MET A 262 -8.59 -11.90 34.16
N THR A 263 -9.82 -11.60 34.59
CA THR A 263 -10.70 -12.52 35.31
C THR A 263 -11.08 -13.71 34.43
N THR A 264 -11.44 -14.86 35.05
CA THR A 264 -11.85 -16.07 34.31
C THR A 264 -12.99 -15.81 33.35
N LYS A 265 -13.96 -14.97 33.73
CA LYS A 265 -15.06 -14.56 32.82
C LYS A 265 -14.55 -13.80 31.58
N CYS A 266 -13.59 -12.89 31.76
CA CYS A 266 -12.99 -12.15 30.69
C CYS A 266 -12.20 -13.06 29.75
N VAL A 267 -11.41 -13.99 30.30
CA VAL A 267 -10.65 -14.98 29.54
C VAL A 267 -11.57 -15.83 28.65
N MET A 268 -12.71 -16.31 29.21
CA MET A 268 -13.68 -17.09 28.42
C MET A 268 -14.23 -16.27 27.23
N LEU A 269 -14.65 -15.02 27.47
CA LEU A 269 -15.11 -14.14 26.41
C LEU A 269 -14.01 -13.88 25.37
N PHE A 270 -12.80 -13.58 25.82
CA PHE A 270 -11.65 -13.38 24.96
C PHE A 270 -11.41 -14.59 24.05
N VAL A 271 -11.40 -15.81 24.59
CA VAL A 271 -11.17 -17.04 23.80
C VAL A 271 -12.26 -17.22 22.74
N VAL A 272 -13.52 -17.00 23.09
CA VAL A 272 -14.64 -17.11 22.13
C VAL A 272 -14.47 -16.13 20.98
N PHE A 273 -14.19 -14.85 21.28
CA PHE A 273 -14.02 -13.84 20.25
C PHE A 273 -12.70 -14.03 19.46
N ALA A 274 -11.62 -14.48 20.09
CA ALA A 274 -10.36 -14.82 19.42
C ALA A 274 -10.55 -15.91 18.36
N ILE A 275 -11.30 -16.98 18.70
CA ILE A 275 -11.63 -18.05 17.74
C ILE A 275 -12.53 -17.51 16.62
N ALA A 276 -13.44 -16.58 16.91
CA ALA A 276 -14.35 -16.00 15.94
C ALA A 276 -13.66 -15.02 14.95
N THR A 277 -12.49 -14.44 15.29
CA THR A 277 -11.81 -13.45 14.43
C THR A 277 -11.42 -14.04 13.08
N GLU A 278 -10.93 -15.26 13.02
CA GLU A 278 -10.46 -15.88 11.78
C GLU A 278 -11.60 -16.11 10.78
N PRO A 279 -12.71 -16.80 11.12
CA PRO A 279 -13.81 -16.97 10.19
C PRO A 279 -14.46 -15.63 9.79
N VAL A 280 -14.56 -14.65 10.69
CA VAL A 280 -15.08 -13.31 10.38
C VAL A 280 -14.19 -12.59 9.38
N LEU A 281 -12.86 -12.58 9.59
CA LEU A 281 -11.90 -11.98 8.69
C LEU A 281 -11.96 -12.62 7.29
N ARG A 282 -12.02 -13.94 7.23
CA ARG A 282 -12.13 -14.70 5.99
C ARG A 282 -13.42 -14.38 5.23
N TYR A 283 -14.55 -14.36 5.94
CA TYR A 283 -15.85 -14.03 5.37
C TYR A 283 -15.88 -12.59 4.83
N LEU A 284 -15.40 -11.60 5.59
CA LEU A 284 -15.37 -10.21 5.17
C LEU A 284 -14.43 -10.01 3.97
N THR A 285 -13.29 -10.69 3.95
CA THR A 285 -12.36 -10.67 2.80
C THR A 285 -13.02 -11.20 1.54
N TRP A 286 -13.73 -12.32 1.64
CA TRP A 286 -14.49 -12.90 0.54
C TRP A 286 -15.61 -11.97 0.07
N LEU A 287 -16.39 -11.41 1.00
CA LEU A 287 -17.51 -10.52 0.72
C LEU A 287 -17.04 -9.25 -0.03
N ILE A 288 -16.00 -8.60 0.48
CA ILE A 288 -15.43 -7.40 -0.15
C ILE A 288 -14.85 -7.73 -1.53
N GLY A 289 -14.20 -8.87 -1.68
CA GLY A 289 -13.74 -9.36 -2.98
C GLY A 289 -14.89 -9.55 -3.97
N LYS A 290 -16.00 -10.15 -3.54
CA LYS A 290 -17.20 -10.34 -4.35
C LYS A 290 -17.87 -9.02 -4.74
N LEU A 291 -17.99 -8.09 -3.80
CA LEU A 291 -18.51 -6.74 -4.07
C LEU A 291 -17.65 -5.99 -5.11
N ARG A 292 -16.32 -6.08 -5.00
CA ARG A 292 -15.40 -5.52 -5.99
C ARG A 292 -15.61 -6.12 -7.37
N PHE A 293 -15.77 -7.43 -7.46
CA PHE A 293 -16.04 -8.13 -8.73
C PHE A 293 -17.33 -7.64 -9.40
N TYR A 294 -18.43 -7.55 -8.64
CA TYR A 294 -19.71 -7.02 -9.16
C TYR A 294 -19.60 -5.56 -9.57
N TYR A 295 -18.91 -4.73 -8.80
CA TYR A 295 -18.71 -3.33 -9.13
C TYR A 295 -17.94 -3.14 -10.45
N LYS A 296 -16.86 -3.90 -10.67
CA LYS A 296 -16.10 -3.89 -11.92
C LYS A 296 -16.98 -4.34 -13.11
N ARG A 297 -17.78 -5.38 -12.93
CA ARG A 297 -18.70 -5.89 -13.95
C ARG A 297 -19.75 -4.85 -14.36
N LEU A 298 -20.30 -4.12 -13.40
CA LEU A 298 -21.26 -3.04 -13.66
C LEU A 298 -20.63 -1.87 -14.44
N ARG A 299 -19.33 -1.60 -14.25
CA ARG A 299 -18.61 -0.56 -15.00
C ARG A 299 -18.05 -1.01 -16.35
N GLY A 300 -18.29 -2.23 -16.78
CA GLY A 300 -17.79 -2.75 -18.07
C GLY A 300 -16.27 -2.89 -18.16
N GLN A 301 -15.54 -2.81 -17.03
CA GLN A 301 -14.10 -2.98 -17.00
C GLN A 301 -13.76 -4.46 -17.08
N LYS A 302 -13.17 -4.88 -18.22
CA LYS A 302 -12.61 -6.24 -18.36
C LYS A 302 -11.42 -6.39 -17.40
N GLU A 303 -11.28 -7.58 -16.82
CA GLU A 303 -10.07 -7.95 -16.06
C GLU A 303 -8.87 -7.93 -17.00
N VAL A 304 -7.85 -7.15 -16.67
CA VAL A 304 -6.49 -7.19 -17.22
C VAL A 304 -5.59 -7.86 -16.21
#